data_469b30a4e74f80ae12b2aa54341b5d96
#
_entry.id   469b30a4e74f80ae12b2aa54341b5d96
#
_cell.length_a   1.000
_cell.length_b   1.000
_cell.length_c   1.000
_cell.angle_alpha   90.00
_cell.angle_beta   90.00
_cell.angle_gamma   90.00
#
_symmetry.space_group_name_H-M   'P 1'
#
loop_
_entity.id
_entity.type
_entity.pdbx_description
1 polymer ?
#
loop_
_entity_poly.entity_id
_entity_poly.type
_entity_poly.pdbx_seq_one_letter_code
_entity_poly.pdbx_strand_id
1 'polypeptide(L)'
;MQDSHRQISLAIVGAFTLVQLLIVLVGGYTPYPDSNAYIEVAREAISLGGAYPTAQQFQQHAFLWNLGAIQLVQWSLLLFQSVTPLLVVYALMKGLTAWFFYRIVRALTSGRTAFIALLIYVLYPANYGESTSLLSELPFMCLTLGGICLLLCHRRPFLAAVLLAIANWFRPMGIVFLLALIVYEWWNRKSKNNKNNKGRVGASPTRKPHVSPSGKGRATVALIAGYLSAIVLIGSTYFVRTGHFVYQAKTGWMALACYSYDHTDAADFAQNPHTIASDTTLNVAQKDRLWREIFIGWLSAHPDDYVAQMPAKLAKTYISDNVNMCAFLKNKSSRPYLYDEVSLPRLLNDFPHYSLAQWLALLNLLIYYLIVLFALLSLGDYRAATHLLPITIILLGTLLLLFVGHGETRFHIPFMPFFILMAAVMLSKRCSGFGSESR
;
A
#
# COMPACT_ATOMS: atom_id res chain seq x y z
N MET A 1 -3.47 -27.30 21.17
CA MET A 1 -2.41 -26.39 20.65
C MET A 1 -2.88 -25.37 19.60
N GLN A 2 -3.71 -25.71 18.60
CA GLN A 2 -4.13 -24.73 17.58
C GLN A 2 -4.99 -23.57 18.15
N ASP A 3 -5.86 -23.83 19.12
CA ASP A 3 -6.71 -22.80 19.71
C ASP A 3 -5.95 -21.86 20.63
N SER A 4 -4.93 -22.36 21.34
CA SER A 4 -4.07 -21.53 22.20
C SER A 4 -3.26 -20.51 21.37
N HIS A 5 -2.68 -20.89 20.25
CA HIS A 5 -1.97 -19.96 19.36
C HIS A 5 -2.89 -18.87 18.78
N ARG A 6 -4.15 -19.21 18.48
CA ARG A 6 -5.14 -18.24 17.98
C ARG A 6 -5.51 -17.23 19.07
N GLN A 7 -5.74 -17.69 20.29
CA GLN A 7 -6.07 -16.81 21.42
C GLN A 7 -4.92 -15.86 21.75
N ILE A 8 -3.68 -16.36 21.79
CA ILE A 8 -2.49 -15.54 22.01
C ILE A 8 -2.34 -14.50 20.88
N SER A 9 -2.53 -14.90 19.61
CA SER A 9 -2.45 -13.95 18.49
C SER A 9 -3.53 -12.87 18.56
N LEU A 10 -4.76 -13.20 18.99
CA LEU A 10 -5.82 -12.23 19.24
C LEU A 10 -5.46 -11.27 20.36
N ALA A 11 -4.89 -11.76 21.46
CA ALA A 11 -4.44 -10.94 22.58
C ALA A 11 -3.34 -9.96 22.14
N ILE A 12 -2.37 -10.43 21.32
CA ILE A 12 -1.31 -9.57 20.76
C ILE A 12 -1.90 -8.48 19.87
N VAL A 13 -2.83 -8.81 18.98
CA VAL A 13 -3.51 -7.81 18.12
C VAL A 13 -4.31 -6.84 18.97
N GLY A 14 -5.01 -7.32 20.00
CA GLY A 14 -5.75 -6.47 20.94
C GLY A 14 -4.82 -5.50 21.69
N ALA A 15 -3.70 -6.00 22.23
CA ALA A 15 -2.70 -5.17 22.89
C ALA A 15 -2.08 -4.14 21.93
N PHE A 16 -1.73 -4.55 20.71
CA PHE A 16 -1.24 -3.64 19.67
C PHE A 16 -2.24 -2.54 19.34
N THR A 17 -3.53 -2.91 19.18
CA THR A 17 -4.61 -1.94 18.93
C THR A 17 -4.76 -0.95 20.08
N LEU A 18 -4.70 -1.44 21.32
CA LEU A 18 -4.75 -0.59 22.51
C LEU A 18 -3.58 0.39 22.54
N VAL A 19 -2.37 -0.06 22.22
CA VAL A 19 -1.20 0.83 22.12
C VAL A 19 -1.40 1.89 21.04
N GLN A 20 -1.93 1.53 19.86
CA GLN A 20 -2.26 2.51 18.81
C GLN A 20 -3.28 3.55 19.30
N LEU A 21 -4.31 3.12 20.01
CA LEU A 21 -5.30 4.02 20.62
C LEU A 21 -4.65 4.96 21.65
N LEU A 22 -3.80 4.45 22.52
CA LEU A 22 -3.08 5.28 23.49
C LEU A 22 -2.18 6.30 22.80
N ILE A 23 -1.46 5.91 21.74
CA ILE A 23 -0.63 6.82 20.94
C ILE A 23 -1.47 7.94 20.33
N VAL A 24 -2.65 7.63 19.79
CA VAL A 24 -3.58 8.64 19.25
C VAL A 24 -4.12 9.55 20.33
N LEU A 25 -4.55 9.00 21.46
CA LEU A 25 -5.15 9.78 22.54
C LEU A 25 -4.15 10.71 23.24
N VAL A 26 -2.90 10.25 23.39
CA VAL A 26 -1.82 11.02 24.05
C VAL A 26 -1.10 11.91 23.06
N GLY A 27 -0.75 11.39 21.87
CA GLY A 27 0.04 12.09 20.85
C GLY A 27 -0.79 13.04 19.98
N GLY A 28 -2.07 12.76 19.83
CA GLY A 28 -2.98 13.53 18.99
C GLY A 28 -2.61 13.51 17.50
N TYR A 29 -3.06 14.53 16.78
CA TYR A 29 -2.77 14.69 15.36
C TYR A 29 -1.31 15.08 15.12
N THR A 30 -0.64 14.32 14.26
CA THR A 30 0.71 14.63 13.77
C THR A 30 0.62 15.27 12.38
N PRO A 31 0.97 16.55 12.24
CA PRO A 31 0.94 17.23 10.96
C PRO A 31 1.90 16.60 9.94
N TYR A 32 1.40 16.39 8.75
CA TYR A 32 2.15 15.99 7.56
C TYR A 32 1.67 16.86 6.39
N PRO A 33 2.52 17.20 5.39
CA PRO A 33 2.10 18.08 4.30
C PRO A 33 0.79 17.66 3.65
N ASP A 34 0.67 16.39 3.24
CA ASP A 34 -0.56 15.87 2.62
C ASP A 34 -1.75 15.86 3.59
N SER A 35 -1.54 15.52 4.87
CA SER A 35 -2.62 15.53 5.87
C SER A 35 -3.20 16.92 6.07
N ASN A 36 -2.34 17.95 6.09
CA ASN A 36 -2.77 19.35 6.20
C ASN A 36 -3.56 19.75 4.95
N ALA A 37 -3.06 19.42 3.75
CA ALA A 37 -3.78 19.66 2.50
C ALA A 37 -5.15 18.96 2.48
N TYR A 38 -5.26 17.73 2.98
CA TYR A 38 -6.55 17.03 3.07
C TYR A 38 -7.54 17.75 3.99
N ILE A 39 -7.07 18.30 5.12
CA ILE A 39 -7.92 19.07 6.05
C ILE A 39 -8.38 20.37 5.39
N GLU A 40 -7.49 21.10 4.74
CA GLU A 40 -7.79 22.37 4.06
C GLU A 40 -8.82 22.17 2.94
N VAL A 41 -8.57 21.20 2.06
CA VAL A 41 -9.46 20.87 0.94
C VAL A 41 -10.83 20.35 1.41
N ALA A 42 -10.85 19.58 2.52
CA ALA A 42 -12.12 19.14 3.13
C ALA A 42 -12.92 20.31 3.72
N ARG A 43 -12.27 21.27 4.40
CA ARG A 43 -12.91 22.48 4.92
C ARG A 43 -13.45 23.35 3.80
N GLU A 44 -12.69 23.52 2.74
CA GLU A 44 -13.15 24.22 1.54
C GLU A 44 -14.41 23.58 0.95
N ALA A 45 -14.43 22.25 0.78
CA ALA A 45 -15.62 21.55 0.29
C ALA A 45 -16.84 21.76 1.20
N ILE A 46 -16.64 21.77 2.53
CA ILE A 46 -17.71 22.08 3.51
C ILE A 46 -18.20 23.51 3.33
N SER A 47 -17.32 24.50 3.20
CA SER A 47 -17.70 25.91 3.01
C SER A 47 -18.47 26.13 1.71
N LEU A 48 -18.20 25.32 0.68
CA LEU A 48 -18.94 25.32 -0.58
C LEU A 48 -20.27 24.53 -0.52
N GLY A 49 -20.63 23.99 0.66
CA GLY A 49 -21.88 23.25 0.86
C GLY A 49 -21.95 21.89 0.18
N GLY A 50 -20.81 21.30 -0.22
CA GLY A 50 -20.76 20.07 -0.98
C GLY A 50 -19.80 19.02 -0.43
N ALA A 51 -19.82 17.83 -1.05
CA ALA A 51 -18.83 16.78 -0.78
C ALA A 51 -17.66 16.89 -1.78
N TYR A 52 -16.44 16.63 -1.29
CA TYR A 52 -15.22 16.69 -2.12
C TYR A 52 -15.22 15.62 -3.22
N PRO A 53 -14.75 15.96 -4.44
CA PRO A 53 -14.65 17.32 -4.92
C PRO A 53 -16.04 17.91 -5.25
N THR A 54 -16.24 19.18 -4.92
CA THR A 54 -17.38 19.95 -5.42
C THR A 54 -17.17 20.29 -6.91
N ALA A 55 -18.23 20.69 -7.60
CA ALA A 55 -18.10 21.17 -8.98
C ALA A 55 -17.12 22.36 -9.09
N GLN A 56 -17.17 23.28 -8.14
CA GLN A 56 -16.27 24.44 -8.08
C GLN A 56 -14.82 24.03 -7.86
N GLN A 57 -14.53 23.15 -6.90
CA GLN A 57 -13.17 22.63 -6.69
C GLN A 57 -12.63 21.92 -7.93
N PHE A 58 -13.48 21.17 -8.64
CA PHE A 58 -13.09 20.53 -9.89
C PHE A 58 -12.72 21.53 -10.98
N GLN A 59 -13.34 22.70 -11.00
CA GLN A 59 -12.98 23.78 -11.94
C GLN A 59 -11.72 24.54 -11.54
N GLN A 60 -11.46 24.74 -10.26
CA GLN A 60 -10.43 25.66 -9.77
C GLN A 60 -9.12 25.00 -9.31
N HIS A 61 -9.18 23.76 -8.79
CA HIS A 61 -8.00 23.09 -8.27
C HIS A 61 -7.00 22.73 -9.37
N ALA A 62 -5.73 22.61 -8.97
CA ALA A 62 -4.71 22.11 -9.87
C ALA A 62 -4.96 20.63 -10.23
N PHE A 63 -5.25 19.80 -9.23
CA PHE A 63 -5.45 18.36 -9.36
C PHE A 63 -6.39 17.85 -8.28
N LEU A 64 -6.79 16.57 -8.35
CA LEU A 64 -7.53 15.92 -7.28
C LEU A 64 -6.63 15.05 -6.44
N TRP A 65 -6.64 15.34 -5.14
CA TRP A 65 -6.02 14.51 -4.11
C TRP A 65 -6.72 13.15 -3.95
N ASN A 66 -6.21 12.33 -3.05
CA ASN A 66 -6.77 11.03 -2.69
C ASN A 66 -8.21 11.17 -2.15
N LEU A 67 -9.17 10.87 -3.01
CA LEU A 67 -10.60 11.16 -2.81
C LEU A 67 -11.14 10.57 -1.50
N GLY A 68 -10.83 9.29 -1.23
CA GLY A 68 -11.30 8.60 -0.04
C GLY A 68 -10.75 9.19 1.26
N ALA A 69 -9.49 9.60 1.28
CA ALA A 69 -8.88 10.20 2.46
C ALA A 69 -9.55 11.53 2.82
N ILE A 70 -9.73 12.42 1.82
CA ILE A 70 -10.38 13.71 2.04
C ILE A 70 -11.85 13.52 2.45
N GLN A 71 -12.56 12.54 1.86
CA GLN A 71 -13.94 12.28 2.22
C GLN A 71 -14.08 11.81 3.68
N LEU A 72 -13.15 10.99 4.19
CA LEU A 72 -13.16 10.62 5.62
C LEU A 72 -12.88 11.83 6.53
N VAL A 73 -11.92 12.69 6.14
CA VAL A 73 -11.63 13.92 6.86
C VAL A 73 -12.86 14.83 6.87
N GLN A 74 -13.51 15.01 5.72
CA GLN A 74 -14.72 15.81 5.59
C GLN A 74 -15.85 15.29 6.49
N TRP A 75 -16.11 13.99 6.53
CA TRP A 75 -17.10 13.40 7.41
C TRP A 75 -16.77 13.61 8.88
N SER A 76 -15.49 13.47 9.26
CA SER A 76 -15.08 13.72 10.64
C SER A 76 -15.32 15.19 11.05
N LEU A 77 -15.00 16.13 10.16
CA LEU A 77 -15.22 17.56 10.41
C LEU A 77 -16.70 17.92 10.46
N LEU A 78 -17.54 17.35 9.58
CA LEU A 78 -18.99 17.60 9.56
C LEU A 78 -19.68 17.04 10.80
N LEU A 79 -19.32 15.83 11.24
CA LEU A 79 -20.00 15.16 12.35
C LEU A 79 -19.49 15.61 13.72
N PHE A 80 -18.19 15.89 13.84
CA PHE A 80 -17.52 16.10 15.13
C PHE A 80 -16.78 17.43 15.24
N GLN A 81 -16.70 18.19 14.15
CA GLN A 81 -15.92 19.44 14.06
C GLN A 81 -14.43 19.24 14.44
N SER A 82 -13.95 18.00 14.37
CA SER A 82 -12.63 17.57 14.80
C SER A 82 -12.14 16.40 13.95
N VAL A 83 -10.83 16.29 13.80
CA VAL A 83 -10.18 15.13 13.15
C VAL A 83 -9.86 14.00 14.15
N THR A 84 -9.95 14.25 15.45
CA THR A 84 -9.60 13.26 16.49
C THR A 84 -10.40 11.96 16.39
N PRO A 85 -11.73 11.96 16.15
CA PRO A 85 -12.46 10.71 15.96
C PRO A 85 -11.94 9.88 14.79
N LEU A 86 -11.48 10.53 13.71
CA LEU A 86 -10.90 9.83 12.57
C LEU A 86 -9.56 9.17 12.92
N LEU A 87 -8.74 9.79 13.79
CA LEU A 87 -7.51 9.18 14.28
C LEU A 87 -7.80 7.90 15.09
N VAL A 88 -8.87 7.90 15.89
CA VAL A 88 -9.34 6.69 16.60
C VAL A 88 -9.73 5.59 15.60
N VAL A 89 -10.45 5.93 14.53
CA VAL A 89 -10.78 5.00 13.46
C VAL A 89 -9.49 4.46 12.80
N TYR A 90 -8.48 5.30 12.58
CA TYR A 90 -7.17 4.88 12.04
C TYR A 90 -6.45 3.91 12.99
N ALA A 91 -6.48 4.16 14.31
CA ALA A 91 -5.91 3.24 15.29
C ALA A 91 -6.59 1.85 15.24
N LEU A 92 -7.92 1.82 15.12
CA LEU A 92 -8.69 0.58 14.93
C LEU A 92 -8.36 -0.10 13.59
N MET A 93 -8.26 0.67 12.51
CA MET A 93 -7.84 0.14 11.19
C MET A 93 -6.43 -0.48 11.26
N LYS A 94 -5.51 0.10 12.04
CA LYS A 94 -4.15 -0.48 12.23
C LYS A 94 -4.22 -1.83 12.92
N GLY A 95 -5.04 -1.99 13.94
CA GLY A 95 -5.31 -3.28 14.58
C GLY A 95 -5.93 -4.30 13.63
N LEU A 96 -6.94 -3.89 12.84
CA LEU A 96 -7.53 -4.74 11.80
C LEU A 96 -6.52 -5.15 10.74
N THR A 97 -5.63 -4.25 10.34
CA THR A 97 -4.54 -4.53 9.40
C THR A 97 -3.62 -5.63 9.92
N ALA A 98 -3.22 -5.57 11.20
CA ALA A 98 -2.43 -6.61 11.85
C ALA A 98 -3.17 -7.96 11.88
N TRP A 99 -4.48 -7.95 12.17
CA TRP A 99 -5.31 -9.14 12.16
C TRP A 99 -5.45 -9.76 10.77
N PHE A 100 -5.76 -8.96 9.74
CA PHE A 100 -5.86 -9.45 8.37
C PHE A 100 -4.52 -10.00 7.90
N PHE A 101 -3.43 -9.32 8.20
CA PHE A 101 -2.08 -9.80 7.89
C PHE A 101 -1.81 -11.18 8.52
N TYR A 102 -2.05 -11.35 9.82
CA TYR A 102 -1.93 -12.66 10.49
C TYR A 102 -2.76 -13.74 9.79
N ARG A 103 -4.02 -13.45 9.45
CA ARG A 103 -4.92 -14.38 8.76
C ARG A 103 -4.41 -14.77 7.38
N ILE A 104 -3.87 -13.83 6.63
CA ILE A 104 -3.27 -14.07 5.30
C ILE A 104 -2.05 -14.97 5.44
N VAL A 105 -1.12 -14.65 6.33
CA VAL A 105 0.08 -15.46 6.54
C VAL A 105 -0.29 -16.86 6.96
N ARG A 106 -1.26 -17.04 7.86
CA ARG A 106 -1.74 -18.35 8.29
C ARG A 106 -2.38 -19.15 7.15
N ALA A 107 -3.04 -18.50 6.20
CA ALA A 107 -3.63 -19.15 5.03
C ALA A 107 -2.58 -19.62 4.01
N LEU A 108 -1.42 -18.93 3.94
CA LEU A 108 -0.33 -19.23 3.01
C LEU A 108 0.78 -20.11 3.61
N THR A 109 0.86 -20.20 4.95
CA THR A 109 1.98 -20.83 5.68
C THR A 109 1.50 -21.64 6.88
N SER A 110 2.43 -21.99 7.78
CA SER A 110 2.13 -22.64 9.06
C SER A 110 1.68 -21.64 10.15
N GLY A 111 1.00 -22.13 11.18
CA GLY A 111 0.62 -21.33 12.35
C GLY A 111 1.83 -20.71 13.06
N ARG A 112 2.97 -21.41 13.14
CA ARG A 112 4.23 -20.90 13.70
C ARG A 112 4.79 -19.73 12.88
N THR A 113 4.83 -19.86 11.55
CA THR A 113 5.28 -18.79 10.66
C THR A 113 4.36 -17.59 10.79
N ALA A 114 3.04 -17.78 10.86
CA ALA A 114 2.08 -16.71 11.03
C ALA A 114 2.25 -15.97 12.37
N PHE A 115 2.59 -16.68 13.43
CA PHE A 115 2.87 -16.10 14.73
C PHE A 115 4.16 -15.26 14.70
N ILE A 116 5.25 -15.78 14.11
CA ILE A 116 6.51 -15.03 13.92
C ILE A 116 6.26 -13.78 13.07
N ALA A 117 5.51 -13.90 11.98
CA ALA A 117 5.18 -12.74 11.13
C ALA A 117 4.38 -11.67 11.90
N LEU A 118 3.41 -12.09 12.73
CA LEU A 118 2.66 -11.17 13.58
C LEU A 118 3.58 -10.47 14.57
N LEU A 119 4.50 -11.18 15.23
CA LEU A 119 5.44 -10.58 16.17
C LEU A 119 6.34 -9.56 15.47
N ILE A 120 6.91 -9.90 14.30
CA ILE A 120 7.70 -8.94 13.52
C ILE A 120 6.86 -7.72 13.19
N TYR A 121 5.62 -7.89 12.73
CA TYR A 121 4.73 -6.80 12.35
C TYR A 121 4.42 -5.86 13.53
N VAL A 122 4.04 -6.42 14.68
CA VAL A 122 3.67 -5.60 15.85
C VAL A 122 4.87 -4.97 16.56
N LEU A 123 6.05 -5.56 16.44
CA LEU A 123 7.29 -5.02 17.03
C LEU A 123 8.04 -4.09 16.07
N TYR A 124 7.61 -3.98 14.81
CA TYR A 124 8.25 -3.14 13.81
C TYR A 124 7.95 -1.66 14.09
N PRO A 125 8.99 -0.83 14.41
CA PRO A 125 8.77 0.54 14.87
C PRO A 125 8.05 1.44 13.86
N ALA A 126 8.26 1.25 12.54
CA ALA A 126 7.58 2.01 11.50
C ALA A 126 6.04 1.87 11.54
N ASN A 127 5.51 0.82 12.16
CA ASN A 127 4.08 0.64 12.34
C ASN A 127 3.46 1.54 13.43
N TYR A 128 4.29 2.29 14.16
CA TYR A 128 3.83 3.24 15.17
C TYR A 128 3.93 4.67 14.62
N GLY A 129 2.91 5.48 14.90
CA GLY A 129 2.81 6.84 14.40
C GLY A 129 1.95 7.01 13.14
N GLU A 130 1.78 5.98 12.32
CA GLU A 130 0.95 6.03 11.11
C GLU A 130 -0.52 6.40 11.43
N SER A 131 -1.05 5.94 12.56
CA SER A 131 -2.41 6.24 13.02
C SER A 131 -2.61 7.68 13.49
N THR A 132 -1.53 8.44 13.75
CA THR A 132 -1.61 9.86 14.15
C THR A 132 -1.63 10.83 12.97
N SER A 133 -1.31 10.37 11.77
CA SER A 133 -1.33 11.15 10.53
C SER A 133 -2.54 10.77 9.67
N LEU A 134 -3.21 11.77 9.06
CA LEU A 134 -4.37 11.53 8.19
C LEU A 134 -3.93 11.19 6.77
N LEU A 135 -3.07 10.18 6.62
CA LEU A 135 -2.58 9.74 5.35
C LEU A 135 -3.46 8.64 4.72
N SER A 136 -3.42 8.53 3.42
CA SER A 136 -4.23 7.57 2.66
C SER A 136 -3.72 6.13 2.74
N GLU A 137 -2.48 5.92 3.19
CA GLU A 137 -1.78 4.64 3.25
C GLU A 137 -2.46 3.63 4.17
N LEU A 138 -2.84 4.06 5.36
CA LEU A 138 -3.43 3.15 6.35
C LEU A 138 -4.82 2.63 5.95
N PRO A 139 -5.79 3.46 5.54
CA PRO A 139 -7.05 2.96 5.00
C PRO A 139 -6.85 2.06 3.77
N PHE A 140 -5.92 2.44 2.88
CA PHE A 140 -5.56 1.63 1.73
C PHE A 140 -5.07 0.24 2.14
N MET A 141 -4.12 0.14 3.08
CA MET A 141 -3.60 -1.13 3.56
C MET A 141 -4.65 -1.99 4.25
N CYS A 142 -5.47 -1.39 5.11
CA CYS A 142 -6.54 -2.09 5.81
C CYS A 142 -7.52 -2.75 4.83
N LEU A 143 -8.00 -1.99 3.83
CA LEU A 143 -8.92 -2.47 2.81
C LEU A 143 -8.27 -3.51 1.90
N THR A 144 -7.02 -3.30 1.51
CA THR A 144 -6.27 -4.22 0.64
C THR A 144 -6.05 -5.57 1.32
N LEU A 145 -5.52 -5.57 2.56
CA LEU A 145 -5.32 -6.81 3.30
C LEU A 145 -6.67 -7.45 3.67
N GLY A 146 -7.70 -6.66 3.96
CA GLY A 146 -9.08 -7.14 4.11
C GLY A 146 -9.59 -7.88 2.87
N GLY A 147 -9.38 -7.32 1.68
CA GLY A 147 -9.73 -7.93 0.40
C GLY A 147 -9.00 -9.25 0.16
N ILE A 148 -7.67 -9.28 0.37
CA ILE A 148 -6.88 -10.51 0.27
C ILE A 148 -7.38 -11.57 1.28
N CYS A 149 -7.65 -11.16 2.52
CA CYS A 149 -8.19 -12.05 3.55
C CYS A 149 -9.55 -12.63 3.14
N LEU A 150 -10.45 -11.83 2.58
CA LEU A 150 -11.74 -12.29 2.06
C LEU A 150 -11.59 -13.35 0.97
N LEU A 151 -10.63 -13.18 0.06
CA LEU A 151 -10.37 -14.19 -0.97
C LEU A 151 -9.77 -15.47 -0.38
N LEU A 152 -8.68 -15.34 0.38
CA LEU A 152 -7.91 -16.51 0.84
C LEU A 152 -8.62 -17.30 1.95
N CYS A 153 -9.21 -16.60 2.92
CA CYS A 153 -9.80 -17.21 4.10
C CYS A 153 -11.30 -17.53 3.95
N HIS A 154 -12.03 -16.76 3.16
CA HIS A 154 -13.49 -16.82 3.07
C HIS A 154 -14.03 -17.17 1.67
N ARG A 155 -13.14 -17.25 0.67
CA ARG A 155 -13.51 -17.57 -0.72
C ARG A 155 -14.60 -16.64 -1.30
N ARG A 156 -14.53 -15.34 -0.99
CA ARG A 156 -15.45 -14.30 -1.44
C ARG A 156 -14.81 -13.37 -2.48
N PRO A 157 -14.56 -13.82 -3.73
CA PRO A 157 -13.78 -13.06 -4.72
C PRO A 157 -14.44 -11.73 -5.11
N PHE A 158 -15.76 -11.68 -5.25
CA PHE A 158 -16.47 -10.44 -5.57
C PHE A 158 -16.24 -9.37 -4.50
N LEU A 159 -16.50 -9.69 -3.23
CA LEU A 159 -16.33 -8.75 -2.12
C LEU A 159 -14.85 -8.38 -1.91
N ALA A 160 -13.92 -9.32 -2.14
CA ALA A 160 -12.50 -9.04 -2.12
C ALA A 160 -12.14 -7.93 -3.12
N ALA A 161 -12.62 -8.04 -4.34
CA ALA A 161 -12.36 -7.06 -5.39
C ALA A 161 -13.07 -5.71 -5.17
N VAL A 162 -14.26 -5.71 -4.57
CA VAL A 162 -14.94 -4.49 -4.11
C VAL A 162 -14.07 -3.74 -3.10
N LEU A 163 -13.49 -4.43 -2.11
CA LEU A 163 -12.59 -3.80 -1.14
C LEU A 163 -11.32 -3.25 -1.81
N LEU A 164 -10.76 -3.95 -2.82
CA LEU A 164 -9.61 -3.45 -3.57
C LEU A 164 -9.94 -2.20 -4.41
N ALA A 165 -11.13 -2.11 -4.97
CA ALA A 165 -11.59 -0.93 -5.69
C ALA A 165 -11.84 0.25 -4.74
N ILE A 166 -12.40 -0.01 -3.54
CA ILE A 166 -12.50 1.00 -2.48
C ILE A 166 -11.10 1.42 -1.99
N ALA A 167 -10.15 0.48 -1.87
CA ALA A 167 -8.77 0.82 -1.56
C ALA A 167 -8.16 1.75 -2.63
N ASN A 168 -8.46 1.51 -3.91
CA ASN A 168 -8.02 2.37 -5.01
C ASN A 168 -8.56 3.80 -4.91
N TRP A 169 -9.70 4.01 -4.27
CA TRP A 169 -10.25 5.33 -3.96
C TRP A 169 -9.37 6.13 -2.98
N PHE A 170 -8.64 5.43 -2.10
CA PHE A 170 -7.64 6.03 -1.21
C PHE A 170 -6.28 6.21 -1.89
N ARG A 171 -5.83 5.22 -2.68
CA ARG A 171 -4.57 5.29 -3.44
C ARG A 171 -4.72 4.52 -4.77
N PRO A 172 -4.26 5.08 -5.89
CA PRO A 172 -4.42 4.46 -7.21
C PRO A 172 -3.48 3.24 -7.41
N MET A 173 -3.44 2.34 -6.43
CA MET A 173 -2.61 1.12 -6.44
C MET A 173 -3.45 -0.16 -6.26
N GLY A 174 -4.75 -0.07 -6.05
CA GLY A 174 -5.63 -1.22 -5.83
C GLY A 174 -5.61 -2.23 -6.98
N ILE A 175 -5.37 -1.75 -8.21
CA ILE A 175 -5.24 -2.60 -9.41
C ILE A 175 -4.07 -3.59 -9.31
N VAL A 176 -2.96 -3.23 -8.67
CA VAL A 176 -1.79 -4.11 -8.45
C VAL A 176 -2.22 -5.36 -7.69
N PHE A 177 -2.98 -5.17 -6.62
CA PHE A 177 -3.45 -6.27 -5.78
C PHE A 177 -4.50 -7.12 -6.48
N LEU A 178 -5.37 -6.50 -7.27
CA LEU A 178 -6.32 -7.23 -8.11
C LEU A 178 -5.59 -8.14 -9.10
N LEU A 179 -4.61 -7.62 -9.83
CA LEU A 179 -3.83 -8.39 -10.79
C LEU A 179 -3.05 -9.52 -10.10
N ALA A 180 -2.42 -9.24 -8.95
CA ALA A 180 -1.73 -10.26 -8.18
C ALA A 180 -2.66 -11.39 -7.72
N LEU A 181 -3.88 -11.07 -7.29
CA LEU A 181 -4.88 -12.08 -6.92
C LEU A 181 -5.36 -12.90 -8.13
N ILE A 182 -5.51 -12.29 -9.30
CA ILE A 182 -5.84 -12.98 -10.54
C ILE A 182 -4.74 -13.97 -10.92
N VAL A 183 -3.47 -13.54 -10.88
CA VAL A 183 -2.30 -14.40 -11.14
C VAL A 183 -2.26 -15.56 -10.14
N TYR A 184 -2.44 -15.28 -8.85
CA TYR A 184 -2.45 -16.28 -7.79
C TYR A 184 -3.57 -17.32 -7.97
N GLU A 185 -4.79 -16.91 -8.29
CA GLU A 185 -5.92 -17.81 -8.56
C GLU A 185 -5.69 -18.65 -9.82
N TRP A 186 -5.14 -18.06 -10.87
CA TRP A 186 -4.79 -18.77 -12.11
C TRP A 186 -3.75 -19.87 -11.85
N TRP A 187 -2.67 -19.55 -11.12
CA TRP A 187 -1.62 -20.50 -10.76
C TRP A 187 -2.14 -21.67 -9.92
N ASN A 188 -2.92 -21.39 -8.89
CA ASN A 188 -3.47 -22.42 -8.02
C ASN A 188 -4.37 -23.40 -8.78
N ARG A 189 -5.08 -22.94 -9.79
CA ARG A 189 -5.89 -23.80 -10.67
C ARG A 189 -5.03 -24.73 -11.50
N LYS A 190 -3.96 -24.18 -12.13
CA LYS A 190 -3.04 -24.96 -12.96
C LYS A 190 -2.38 -26.07 -12.13
N SER A 191 -1.95 -25.76 -10.91
CA SER A 191 -1.32 -26.71 -10.01
C SER A 191 -2.26 -27.85 -9.59
N LYS A 192 -3.54 -27.56 -9.30
CA LYS A 192 -4.56 -28.58 -8.97
C LYS A 192 -4.88 -29.51 -10.15
N ASN A 193 -5.00 -28.94 -11.36
CA ASN A 193 -5.26 -29.74 -12.57
C ASN A 193 -4.12 -30.71 -12.86
N ASN A 194 -2.86 -30.28 -12.70
CA ASN A 194 -1.69 -31.15 -12.91
C ASN A 194 -1.61 -32.29 -11.89
N LYS A 195 -1.98 -32.05 -10.63
CA LYS A 195 -2.05 -33.11 -9.60
C LYS A 195 -3.14 -34.14 -9.89
N ASN A 196 -4.31 -33.71 -10.35
CA ASN A 196 -5.42 -34.58 -10.71
C ASN A 196 -5.11 -35.43 -11.95
N ASN A 197 -4.34 -34.92 -12.90
CA ASN A 197 -3.92 -35.69 -14.08
C ASN A 197 -2.83 -36.74 -13.74
N LYS A 198 -1.89 -36.42 -12.83
CA LYS A 198 -0.88 -37.40 -12.38
C LYS A 198 -1.47 -38.51 -11.52
N GLY A 199 -2.52 -38.26 -10.75
CA GLY A 199 -3.23 -39.29 -9.97
C GLY A 199 -4.14 -40.20 -10.80
N ARG A 200 -4.45 -39.87 -12.06
CA ARG A 200 -5.29 -40.64 -12.96
C ARG A 200 -4.56 -41.73 -13.75
N VAL A 201 -3.24 -41.69 -13.80
CA VAL A 201 -2.45 -42.69 -14.57
C VAL A 201 -2.35 -44.05 -13.89
N GLY A 202 -2.86 -44.19 -12.64
CA GLY A 202 -2.80 -45.44 -11.88
C GLY A 202 -4.13 -45.96 -11.29
N ALA A 203 -5.26 -45.35 -11.61
CA ALA A 203 -6.56 -45.78 -11.00
C ALA A 203 -7.51 -46.36 -12.05
N SER A 204 -7.95 -47.61 -11.79
CA SER A 204 -9.00 -48.35 -12.51
C SER A 204 -10.29 -47.52 -12.68
N PRO A 205 -11.08 -47.65 -13.78
CA PRO A 205 -12.16 -46.78 -14.19
C PRO A 205 -13.51 -47.00 -13.48
N THR A 206 -13.53 -47.20 -12.18
CA THR A 206 -14.77 -47.41 -11.43
C THR A 206 -15.01 -46.24 -10.46
N ARG A 207 -15.93 -45.39 -10.83
CA ARG A 207 -16.61 -44.27 -10.19
C ARG A 207 -16.16 -42.88 -10.66
N LYS A 208 -16.95 -42.35 -11.60
CA LYS A 208 -16.93 -40.92 -11.93
C LYS A 208 -17.43 -40.11 -10.72
N PRO A 209 -16.58 -39.32 -10.03
CA PRO A 209 -17.14 -38.27 -9.18
C PRO A 209 -17.73 -37.21 -10.10
N HIS A 210 -18.99 -36.88 -9.89
CA HIS A 210 -19.69 -35.77 -10.49
C HIS A 210 -19.01 -34.48 -10.04
N VAL A 211 -17.83 -34.13 -10.60
CA VAL A 211 -17.21 -32.84 -10.46
C VAL A 211 -17.79 -31.98 -11.56
N SER A 212 -18.76 -31.19 -11.19
CA SER A 212 -19.35 -30.16 -12.05
C SER A 212 -18.26 -29.32 -12.73
N PRO A 213 -18.22 -29.24 -14.07
CA PRO A 213 -17.21 -28.47 -14.81
C PRO A 213 -17.36 -26.95 -14.63
N SER A 214 -18.35 -26.50 -13.86
CA SER A 214 -18.83 -25.11 -13.82
C SER A 214 -18.00 -24.13 -12.99
N GLY A 215 -16.88 -24.55 -12.35
CA GLY A 215 -16.04 -23.67 -11.50
C GLY A 215 -14.88 -22.97 -12.22
N LYS A 216 -14.62 -23.32 -13.50
CA LYS A 216 -13.45 -22.84 -14.24
C LYS A 216 -13.65 -21.39 -14.70
N GLY A 217 -13.06 -20.42 -14.01
CA GLY A 217 -13.15 -18.99 -14.38
C GLY A 217 -13.97 -18.11 -13.43
N ARG A 218 -14.94 -18.66 -12.71
CA ARG A 218 -15.88 -17.88 -11.87
C ARG A 218 -15.21 -16.94 -10.87
N ALA A 219 -14.11 -17.35 -10.20
CA ALA A 219 -13.45 -16.47 -9.23
C ALA A 219 -12.74 -15.28 -9.92
N THR A 220 -12.08 -15.49 -11.06
CA THR A 220 -11.46 -14.40 -11.84
C THR A 220 -12.53 -13.45 -12.39
N VAL A 221 -13.61 -13.97 -12.94
CA VAL A 221 -14.74 -13.15 -13.40
C VAL A 221 -15.35 -12.37 -12.23
N ALA A 222 -15.55 -13.01 -11.08
CA ALA A 222 -16.09 -12.35 -9.89
C ALA A 222 -15.15 -11.27 -9.34
N LEU A 223 -13.80 -11.47 -9.39
CA LEU A 223 -12.83 -10.43 -9.06
C LEU A 223 -12.96 -9.22 -9.99
N ILE A 224 -12.96 -9.45 -11.30
CA ILE A 224 -13.09 -8.36 -12.27
C ILE A 224 -14.44 -7.65 -12.11
N ALA A 225 -15.55 -8.40 -12.01
CA ALA A 225 -16.88 -7.83 -11.86
C ALA A 225 -17.00 -6.99 -10.57
N GLY A 226 -16.52 -7.50 -9.43
CA GLY A 226 -16.56 -6.77 -8.16
C GLY A 226 -15.76 -5.47 -8.21
N TYR A 227 -14.56 -5.50 -8.81
CA TYR A 227 -13.70 -4.32 -8.96
C TYR A 227 -14.36 -3.27 -9.86
N LEU A 228 -14.82 -3.67 -11.05
CA LEU A 228 -15.46 -2.76 -11.99
C LEU A 228 -16.77 -2.19 -11.44
N SER A 229 -17.59 -3.02 -10.77
CA SER A 229 -18.86 -2.54 -10.16
C SER A 229 -18.60 -1.42 -9.14
N ALA A 230 -17.60 -1.56 -8.29
CA ALA A 230 -17.26 -0.54 -7.30
C ALA A 230 -16.67 0.73 -7.98
N ILE A 231 -15.82 0.58 -9.00
CA ILE A 231 -15.31 1.72 -9.77
C ILE A 231 -16.46 2.47 -10.46
N VAL A 232 -17.38 1.75 -11.09
CA VAL A 232 -18.54 2.37 -11.76
C VAL A 232 -19.39 3.11 -10.72
N LEU A 233 -19.66 2.51 -9.56
CA LEU A 233 -20.44 3.16 -8.51
C LEU A 233 -19.75 4.43 -8.01
N ILE A 234 -18.47 4.37 -7.65
CA ILE A 234 -17.68 5.52 -7.21
C ILE A 234 -17.64 6.59 -8.30
N GLY A 235 -17.25 6.21 -9.51
CA GLY A 235 -17.14 7.13 -10.65
C GLY A 235 -18.46 7.81 -11.01
N SER A 236 -19.58 7.08 -10.93
CA SER A 236 -20.93 7.65 -11.18
C SER A 236 -21.33 8.68 -10.13
N THR A 237 -20.99 8.47 -8.84
CA THR A 237 -21.27 9.48 -7.80
C THR A 237 -20.51 10.78 -8.06
N TYR A 238 -19.26 10.70 -8.53
CA TYR A 238 -18.49 11.89 -8.91
C TYR A 238 -18.95 12.50 -10.23
N PHE A 239 -19.38 11.68 -11.19
CA PHE A 239 -19.94 12.18 -12.44
C PHE A 239 -21.18 13.06 -12.21
N VAL A 240 -22.09 12.65 -11.33
CA VAL A 240 -23.27 13.45 -10.96
C VAL A 240 -22.87 14.80 -10.34
N ARG A 241 -21.77 14.87 -9.60
CA ARG A 241 -21.33 16.09 -8.90
C ARG A 241 -20.53 17.04 -9.80
N THR A 242 -19.65 16.50 -10.63
CA THR A 242 -18.61 17.27 -11.34
C THR A 242 -18.80 17.28 -12.86
N GLY A 243 -19.71 16.44 -13.38
CA GLY A 243 -19.82 16.21 -14.83
C GLY A 243 -18.70 15.31 -15.40
N HIS A 244 -17.79 14.80 -14.56
CA HIS A 244 -16.66 13.99 -14.98
C HIS A 244 -16.58 12.68 -14.20
N PHE A 245 -16.29 11.59 -14.94
CA PHE A 245 -16.11 10.27 -14.33
C PHE A 245 -14.74 10.19 -13.63
N VAL A 246 -14.75 10.23 -12.29
CA VAL A 246 -13.56 10.21 -11.45
C VAL A 246 -13.72 9.13 -10.39
N TYR A 247 -12.74 8.24 -10.26
CA TYR A 247 -12.77 7.14 -9.26
C TYR A 247 -11.49 7.04 -8.43
N GLN A 248 -10.51 7.87 -8.71
CA GLN A 248 -9.22 7.93 -7.99
C GLN A 248 -8.59 9.31 -8.10
N ALA A 249 -7.51 9.54 -7.36
CA ALA A 249 -6.71 10.77 -7.45
C ALA A 249 -6.26 11.08 -8.88
N LYS A 250 -6.13 12.37 -9.20
CA LYS A 250 -5.67 12.91 -10.49
C LYS A 250 -4.34 13.64 -10.30
N THR A 251 -3.33 12.94 -9.80
CA THR A 251 -1.98 13.47 -9.53
C THR A 251 -0.90 12.79 -10.35
N GLY A 252 -1.19 11.65 -10.98
CA GLY A 252 -0.16 10.80 -11.60
C GLY A 252 0.55 11.47 -12.78
N TRP A 253 -0.19 12.07 -13.72
CA TRP A 253 0.41 12.72 -14.89
C TRP A 253 1.18 13.98 -14.51
N MET A 254 0.68 14.76 -13.54
CA MET A 254 1.40 15.89 -12.97
C MET A 254 2.75 15.43 -12.38
N ALA A 255 2.72 14.43 -11.53
CA ALA A 255 3.92 13.91 -10.88
C ALA A 255 4.96 13.41 -11.90
N LEU A 256 4.52 12.71 -12.96
CA LEU A 256 5.42 12.24 -14.02
C LEU A 256 6.02 13.39 -14.82
N ALA A 257 5.20 14.34 -15.27
CA ALA A 257 5.65 15.47 -16.09
C ALA A 257 6.61 16.37 -15.31
N CYS A 258 6.23 16.77 -14.08
CA CYS A 258 7.07 17.64 -13.25
C CYS A 258 8.37 16.94 -12.83
N TYR A 259 8.30 15.66 -12.39
CA TYR A 259 9.50 14.93 -12.01
C TYR A 259 10.49 14.80 -13.17
N SER A 260 10.01 14.43 -14.37
CA SER A 260 10.88 14.30 -15.53
C SER A 260 11.48 15.64 -15.95
N TYR A 261 10.69 16.71 -15.91
CA TYR A 261 11.16 18.08 -16.16
C TYR A 261 12.28 18.52 -15.21
N ASP A 262 12.14 18.21 -13.91
CA ASP A 262 13.10 18.60 -12.87
C ASP A 262 14.40 17.77 -12.90
N HIS A 263 14.44 16.64 -13.64
CA HIS A 263 15.56 15.69 -13.64
C HIS A 263 16.18 15.46 -15.03
N THR A 264 15.79 16.24 -16.03
CA THR A 264 16.34 16.22 -17.39
C THR A 264 16.50 17.64 -17.93
N ASP A 265 16.90 17.82 -19.19
CA ASP A 265 16.97 19.17 -19.78
C ASP A 265 15.55 19.72 -19.99
N ALA A 266 15.29 20.85 -19.38
CA ALA A 266 14.01 21.54 -19.48
C ALA A 266 13.69 22.01 -20.93
N ALA A 267 14.70 22.18 -21.78
CA ALA A 267 14.53 22.57 -23.18
C ALA A 267 13.87 21.46 -24.03
N ASP A 268 13.92 20.21 -23.58
CA ASP A 268 13.32 19.08 -24.27
C ASP A 268 11.80 19.01 -24.10
N PHE A 269 11.23 19.86 -23.24
CA PHE A 269 9.79 19.89 -22.98
C PHE A 269 9.12 21.00 -23.81
N ALA A 270 7.96 20.68 -24.37
CA ALA A 270 7.17 21.65 -25.14
C ALA A 270 6.77 22.89 -24.30
N GLN A 271 6.58 22.71 -22.99
CA GLN A 271 6.33 23.76 -22.02
C GLN A 271 6.65 23.31 -20.60
N ASN A 272 6.83 24.26 -19.69
CA ASN A 272 7.06 23.95 -18.27
C ASN A 272 5.80 23.38 -17.63
N PRO A 273 5.79 22.10 -17.16
CA PRO A 273 4.62 21.48 -16.58
C PRO A 273 4.19 22.09 -15.23
N HIS A 274 5.08 22.78 -14.52
CA HIS A 274 4.74 23.44 -13.25
C HIS A 274 3.78 24.61 -13.45
N THR A 275 3.80 25.29 -14.61
CA THR A 275 2.92 26.43 -14.88
C THR A 275 1.45 26.03 -15.02
N ILE A 276 1.17 24.76 -15.38
CA ILE A 276 -0.21 24.27 -15.57
C ILE A 276 -0.98 24.29 -14.24
N ALA A 277 -0.32 24.02 -13.13
CA ALA A 277 -0.97 23.99 -11.81
C ALA A 277 -1.65 25.32 -11.46
N SER A 278 -1.03 26.43 -11.80
CA SER A 278 -1.49 27.79 -11.51
C SER A 278 -2.46 28.38 -12.55
N ASP A 279 -2.67 27.69 -13.68
CA ASP A 279 -3.60 28.17 -14.71
C ASP A 279 -5.06 28.03 -14.22
N THR A 280 -5.72 29.17 -13.96
CA THR A 280 -7.09 29.23 -13.47
C THR A 280 -8.14 29.10 -14.57
N THR A 281 -7.75 29.13 -15.83
CA THR A 281 -8.67 28.96 -16.98
C THR A 281 -9.00 27.50 -17.27
N LEU A 282 -8.17 26.58 -16.78
CA LEU A 282 -8.26 25.14 -17.01
C LEU A 282 -8.85 24.43 -15.79
N ASN A 283 -9.77 23.50 -16.02
CA ASN A 283 -10.23 22.60 -14.99
C ASN A 283 -9.29 21.39 -14.79
N VAL A 284 -9.51 20.62 -13.71
CA VAL A 284 -8.70 19.44 -13.38
C VAL A 284 -8.54 18.46 -14.54
N ALA A 285 -9.60 18.20 -15.33
CA ALA A 285 -9.52 17.24 -16.43
C ALA A 285 -8.67 17.76 -17.60
N GLN A 286 -8.74 19.07 -17.86
CA GLN A 286 -7.93 19.73 -18.89
C GLN A 286 -6.45 19.75 -18.48
N LYS A 287 -6.16 20.12 -17.23
CA LYS A 287 -4.80 20.08 -16.66
C LYS A 287 -4.20 18.66 -16.71
N ASP A 288 -4.96 17.64 -16.27
CA ASP A 288 -4.55 16.23 -16.30
C ASP A 288 -4.23 15.76 -17.74
N ARG A 289 -5.00 16.22 -18.72
CA ARG A 289 -4.75 15.95 -20.15
C ARG A 289 -3.46 16.61 -20.63
N LEU A 290 -3.23 17.89 -20.32
CA LEU A 290 -2.04 18.62 -20.72
C LEU A 290 -0.77 18.00 -20.12
N TRP A 291 -0.76 17.67 -18.84
CA TRP A 291 0.37 16.95 -18.23
C TRP A 291 0.66 15.63 -18.91
N ARG A 292 -0.40 14.87 -19.26
CA ARG A 292 -0.25 13.63 -20.01
C ARG A 292 0.36 13.88 -21.40
N GLU A 293 -0.11 14.86 -22.13
CA GLU A 293 0.35 15.18 -23.48
C GLU A 293 1.82 15.62 -23.45
N ILE A 294 2.20 16.50 -22.52
CA ILE A 294 3.59 16.94 -22.32
C ILE A 294 4.49 15.74 -22.00
N PHE A 295 4.09 14.93 -21.01
CA PHE A 295 4.90 13.79 -20.60
C PHE A 295 5.05 12.73 -21.69
N ILE A 296 3.98 12.38 -22.39
CA ILE A 296 4.03 11.39 -23.48
C ILE A 296 4.83 11.94 -24.66
N GLY A 297 4.69 13.22 -25.00
CA GLY A 297 5.49 13.87 -26.04
C GLY A 297 6.99 13.79 -25.74
N TRP A 298 7.38 14.19 -24.52
CA TRP A 298 8.75 14.08 -24.06
C TRP A 298 9.24 12.60 -24.02
N LEU A 299 8.50 11.69 -23.41
CA LEU A 299 8.85 10.27 -23.32
C LEU A 299 9.07 9.62 -24.69
N SER A 300 8.29 10.01 -25.68
CA SER A 300 8.41 9.47 -27.04
C SER A 300 9.72 9.89 -27.72
N ALA A 301 10.25 11.05 -27.36
CA ALA A 301 11.50 11.57 -27.89
C ALA A 301 12.72 11.14 -27.04
N HIS A 302 12.53 10.93 -25.73
CA HIS A 302 13.60 10.71 -24.75
C HIS A 302 13.35 9.45 -23.87
N PRO A 303 13.11 8.25 -24.47
CA PRO A 303 12.84 7.04 -23.70
C PRO A 303 14.03 6.60 -22.84
N ASP A 304 15.27 6.85 -23.31
CA ASP A 304 16.50 6.48 -22.61
C ASP A 304 16.68 7.32 -21.33
N ASP A 305 16.39 8.60 -21.38
CA ASP A 305 16.45 9.49 -20.22
C ASP A 305 15.40 9.07 -19.15
N TYR A 306 14.24 8.63 -19.60
CA TYR A 306 13.24 8.11 -18.68
C TYR A 306 13.70 6.82 -17.99
N VAL A 307 14.31 5.90 -18.74
CA VAL A 307 14.89 4.66 -18.19
C VAL A 307 16.06 4.98 -17.25
N ALA A 308 16.89 5.97 -17.58
CA ALA A 308 17.99 6.41 -16.72
C ALA A 308 17.55 6.94 -15.35
N GLN A 309 16.33 7.43 -15.21
CA GLN A 309 15.74 7.86 -13.91
C GLN A 309 15.33 6.68 -13.01
N MET A 310 15.07 5.49 -13.56
CA MET A 310 14.50 4.36 -12.81
C MET A 310 15.38 3.88 -11.63
N PRO A 311 16.70 3.78 -11.72
CA PRO A 311 17.54 3.41 -10.57
C PRO A 311 17.41 4.38 -9.40
N ALA A 312 17.37 5.69 -9.68
CA ALA A 312 17.19 6.71 -8.64
C ALA A 312 15.79 6.63 -8.01
N LYS A 313 14.74 6.45 -8.81
CA LYS A 313 13.36 6.24 -8.32
C LYS A 313 13.26 4.99 -7.43
N LEU A 314 13.89 3.88 -7.86
CA LEU A 314 13.94 2.63 -7.09
C LEU A 314 14.66 2.83 -5.76
N ALA A 315 15.84 3.44 -5.79
CA ALA A 315 16.61 3.76 -4.60
C ALA A 315 15.81 4.63 -3.62
N LYS A 316 15.24 5.75 -4.09
CA LYS A 316 14.40 6.65 -3.27
C LYS A 316 13.20 5.90 -2.68
N THR A 317 12.60 4.96 -3.40
CA THR A 317 11.44 4.20 -2.92
C THR A 317 11.80 3.27 -1.77
N TYR A 318 12.96 2.62 -1.81
CA TYR A 318 13.32 1.54 -0.87
C TYR A 318 14.47 1.86 0.10
N ILE A 319 14.96 3.12 0.11
CA ILE A 319 16.13 3.47 0.94
C ILE A 319 15.81 3.48 2.44
N SER A 320 14.58 3.76 2.85
CA SER A 320 14.19 3.76 4.26
C SER A 320 12.68 3.60 4.45
N ASP A 321 12.26 3.22 5.67
CA ASP A 321 10.85 3.11 6.09
C ASP A 321 10.61 3.90 7.38
N ASN A 322 11.12 5.13 7.45
CA ASN A 322 11.09 5.94 8.68
C ASN A 322 10.05 7.08 8.64
N VAL A 323 9.33 7.25 7.54
CA VAL A 323 8.45 8.41 7.30
C VAL A 323 7.48 8.66 8.44
N ASN A 324 6.67 7.68 8.74
CA ASN A 324 5.60 7.82 9.74
C ASN A 324 6.17 7.95 11.16
N MET A 325 7.23 7.22 11.47
CA MET A 325 7.88 7.28 12.77
C MET A 325 8.56 8.63 12.99
N CYS A 326 9.27 9.16 11.99
CA CYS A 326 9.90 10.47 12.07
C CYS A 326 8.86 11.60 12.20
N ALA A 327 7.75 11.50 11.48
CA ALA A 327 6.65 12.45 11.62
C ALA A 327 6.07 12.42 13.03
N PHE A 328 5.81 11.23 13.57
CA PHE A 328 5.29 11.03 14.93
C PHE A 328 6.24 11.57 15.99
N LEU A 329 7.54 11.31 15.89
CA LEU A 329 8.53 11.80 16.85
C LEU A 329 8.77 13.32 16.72
N LYS A 330 8.18 13.97 15.72
CA LYS A 330 8.27 15.42 15.48
C LYS A 330 9.71 15.95 15.39
N ASN A 331 10.68 15.06 15.11
CA ASN A 331 12.09 15.43 15.06
C ASN A 331 12.49 15.79 13.62
N LYS A 332 12.43 17.07 13.30
CA LYS A 332 12.79 17.58 11.97
C LYS A 332 14.25 17.31 11.61
N SER A 333 15.14 17.21 12.59
CA SER A 333 16.57 16.97 12.35
C SER A 333 16.87 15.54 11.92
N SER A 334 16.01 14.57 12.26
CA SER A 334 16.16 13.18 11.81
C SER A 334 15.68 12.96 10.37
N ARG A 335 14.92 13.91 9.80
CA ARG A 335 14.45 13.84 8.41
C ARG A 335 15.56 13.78 7.36
N PRO A 336 16.55 14.70 7.36
CA PRO A 336 17.59 14.72 6.34
C PRO A 336 18.39 13.43 6.26
N TYR A 337 18.66 12.79 7.40
CA TYR A 337 19.45 11.55 7.46
C TYR A 337 18.74 10.34 6.87
N LEU A 338 17.41 10.40 6.79
CA LEU A 338 16.58 9.23 6.50
C LEU A 338 15.91 9.30 5.13
N TYR A 339 15.95 10.48 4.48
CA TYR A 339 15.20 10.73 3.26
C TYR A 339 16.02 11.11 2.05
N ASP A 340 16.80 12.17 2.16
CA ASP A 340 17.33 12.84 0.97
C ASP A 340 18.86 12.80 0.84
N GLU A 341 19.59 12.65 1.93
CA GLU A 341 21.04 12.79 1.94
C GLU A 341 21.74 11.83 2.91
N VAL A 342 21.57 10.54 2.73
CA VAL A 342 22.38 9.57 3.48
C VAL A 342 23.79 9.56 2.90
N SER A 343 24.60 10.54 3.30
CA SER A 343 26.04 10.41 3.11
C SER A 343 26.64 9.74 4.35
N LEU A 344 27.36 8.65 4.15
CA LEU A 344 28.05 7.94 5.22
C LEU A 344 28.95 8.87 6.07
N PRO A 345 29.72 9.83 5.51
CA PRO A 345 30.48 10.79 6.28
C PRO A 345 29.64 11.63 7.24
N ARG A 346 28.47 12.11 6.81
CA ARG A 346 27.58 12.89 7.66
C ARG A 346 26.98 12.05 8.79
N LEU A 347 26.56 10.82 8.47
CA LEU A 347 26.09 9.88 9.47
C LEU A 347 27.14 9.63 10.56
N LEU A 348 28.41 9.44 10.18
CA LEU A 348 29.50 9.18 11.12
C LEU A 348 29.86 10.41 11.95
N ASN A 349 29.85 11.60 11.36
CA ASN A 349 30.16 12.86 12.08
C ASN A 349 29.11 13.20 13.15
N ASP A 350 27.83 12.95 12.86
CA ASP A 350 26.74 13.32 13.76
C ASP A 350 26.40 12.20 14.78
N PHE A 351 26.93 11.00 14.59
CA PHE A 351 26.67 9.83 15.42
C PHE A 351 26.86 10.07 16.95
N PRO A 352 27.88 10.81 17.43
CA PRO A 352 28.05 11.06 18.87
C PRO A 352 26.94 11.95 19.47
N HIS A 353 26.20 12.67 18.64
CA HIS A 353 25.23 13.70 19.08
C HIS A 353 23.78 13.32 18.76
N TYR A 354 23.52 12.04 18.43
CA TYR A 354 22.17 11.59 18.10
C TYR A 354 21.21 11.75 19.27
N SER A 355 20.06 12.38 19.00
CA SER A 355 18.91 12.37 19.90
C SER A 355 18.30 10.96 20.01
N LEU A 356 17.50 10.72 21.04
CA LEU A 356 16.75 9.46 21.17
C LEU A 356 15.91 9.14 19.92
N ALA A 357 15.29 10.16 19.31
CA ALA A 357 14.51 10.00 18.09
C ALA A 357 15.36 9.51 16.89
N GLN A 358 16.59 10.03 16.76
CA GLN A 358 17.51 9.58 15.73
C GLN A 358 17.99 8.14 15.96
N TRP A 359 18.26 7.76 17.21
CA TRP A 359 18.58 6.38 17.59
C TRP A 359 17.43 5.43 17.28
N LEU A 360 16.19 5.81 17.58
CA LEU A 360 15.00 5.02 17.24
C LEU A 360 14.82 4.89 15.71
N ALA A 361 15.08 5.95 14.98
CA ALA A 361 15.05 5.94 13.53
C ALA A 361 16.12 5.03 12.92
N LEU A 362 17.34 5.04 13.48
CA LEU A 362 18.43 4.15 13.07
C LEU A 362 18.10 2.68 13.39
N LEU A 363 17.55 2.42 14.57
CA LEU A 363 17.08 1.07 14.93
C LEU A 363 16.00 0.58 13.98
N ASN A 364 15.02 1.43 13.65
CA ASN A 364 13.99 1.09 12.66
C ASN A 364 14.60 0.76 11.30
N LEU A 365 15.57 1.54 10.84
CA LEU A 365 16.25 1.33 9.57
C LEU A 365 17.01 -0.01 9.57
N LEU A 366 17.68 -0.36 10.66
CA LEU A 366 18.34 -1.66 10.81
C LEU A 366 17.33 -2.81 10.73
N ILE A 367 16.21 -2.71 11.45
CA ILE A 367 15.15 -3.72 11.42
C ILE A 367 14.55 -3.83 10.00
N TYR A 368 14.33 -2.71 9.32
CA TYR A 368 13.86 -2.67 7.95
C TYR A 368 14.78 -3.46 7.01
N TYR A 369 16.09 -3.18 7.04
CA TYR A 369 17.05 -3.90 6.18
C TYR A 369 17.16 -5.37 6.54
N LEU A 370 17.04 -5.74 7.83
CA LEU A 370 17.00 -7.15 8.22
C LEU A 370 15.75 -7.85 7.68
N ILE A 371 14.59 -7.21 7.71
CA ILE A 371 13.34 -7.74 7.11
C ILE A 371 13.55 -7.97 5.61
N VAL A 372 14.06 -6.97 4.89
CA VAL A 372 14.31 -7.08 3.44
C VAL A 372 15.33 -8.18 3.15
N LEU A 373 16.44 -8.24 3.89
CA LEU A 373 17.47 -9.28 3.75
C LEU A 373 16.88 -10.69 3.94
N PHE A 374 16.15 -10.92 5.03
CA PHE A 374 15.53 -12.23 5.27
C PHE A 374 14.44 -12.56 4.25
N ALA A 375 13.72 -11.58 3.76
CA ALA A 375 12.77 -11.77 2.67
C ALA A 375 13.49 -12.23 1.39
N LEU A 376 14.59 -11.60 1.01
CA LEU A 376 15.42 -12.02 -0.14
C LEU A 376 16.02 -13.42 0.06
N LEU A 377 16.57 -13.69 1.24
CA LEU A 377 17.11 -15.03 1.55
C LEU A 377 16.04 -16.13 1.50
N SER A 378 14.76 -15.81 1.75
CA SER A 378 13.67 -16.77 1.62
C SER A 378 13.44 -17.26 0.20
N LEU A 379 13.92 -16.52 -0.82
CA LEU A 379 13.80 -16.90 -2.23
C LEU A 379 14.67 -18.11 -2.58
N GLY A 380 15.76 -18.37 -1.84
CA GLY A 380 16.56 -19.59 -2.00
C GLY A 380 15.75 -20.88 -1.76
N ASP A 381 14.65 -20.79 -1.03
CA ASP A 381 13.72 -21.88 -0.76
C ASP A 381 12.33 -21.63 -1.36
N TYR A 382 12.28 -21.11 -2.58
CA TYR A 382 11.04 -20.72 -3.24
C TYR A 382 9.98 -21.83 -3.25
N ARG A 383 8.79 -21.50 -2.76
CA ARG A 383 7.59 -22.34 -2.84
C ARG A 383 6.44 -21.51 -3.38
N ALA A 384 5.94 -21.85 -4.57
CA ALA A 384 4.88 -21.08 -5.22
C ALA A 384 3.65 -20.86 -4.33
N ALA A 385 3.25 -21.86 -3.52
CA ALA A 385 2.11 -21.73 -2.62
C ALA A 385 2.26 -20.58 -1.59
N THR A 386 3.49 -20.26 -1.20
CA THR A 386 3.79 -19.25 -0.17
C THR A 386 4.32 -17.95 -0.76
N HIS A 387 5.18 -18.03 -1.79
CA HIS A 387 5.93 -16.89 -2.28
C HIS A 387 5.29 -16.20 -3.50
N LEU A 388 4.45 -16.92 -4.26
CA LEU A 388 3.90 -16.35 -5.51
C LEU A 388 3.13 -15.06 -5.28
N LEU A 389 2.19 -15.04 -4.33
CA LEU A 389 1.38 -13.85 -4.07
C LEU A 389 2.20 -12.67 -3.56
N PRO A 390 3.05 -12.80 -2.49
CA PRO A 390 3.89 -11.70 -2.05
C PRO A 390 4.82 -11.17 -3.14
N ILE A 391 5.52 -12.04 -3.86
CA ILE A 391 6.43 -11.63 -4.94
C ILE A 391 5.68 -10.89 -6.04
N THR A 392 4.52 -11.41 -6.46
CA THR A 392 3.72 -10.76 -7.52
C THR A 392 3.27 -9.37 -7.08
N ILE A 393 2.83 -9.18 -5.83
CA ILE A 393 2.43 -7.87 -5.29
C ILE A 393 3.63 -6.92 -5.28
N ILE A 394 4.78 -7.35 -4.74
CA ILE A 394 5.99 -6.53 -4.66
C ILE A 394 6.47 -6.14 -6.07
N LEU A 395 6.55 -7.09 -6.99
CA LEU A 395 7.01 -6.83 -8.36
C LEU A 395 6.07 -5.90 -9.14
N LEU A 396 4.77 -6.20 -9.16
CA LEU A 396 3.79 -5.37 -9.87
C LEU A 396 3.71 -3.97 -9.24
N GLY A 397 3.76 -3.89 -7.90
CA GLY A 397 3.77 -2.62 -7.20
C GLY A 397 5.02 -1.80 -7.48
N THR A 398 6.20 -2.43 -7.42
CA THR A 398 7.47 -1.76 -7.77
C THR A 398 7.47 -1.29 -9.22
N LEU A 399 7.02 -2.13 -10.17
CA LEU A 399 6.88 -1.72 -11.57
C LEU A 399 5.94 -0.52 -11.72
N LEU A 400 4.77 -0.56 -11.07
CA LEU A 400 3.87 0.58 -11.10
C LEU A 400 4.54 1.86 -10.58
N LEU A 401 5.27 1.77 -9.46
CA LEU A 401 5.96 2.92 -8.87
C LEU A 401 7.09 3.44 -9.77
N LEU A 402 7.82 2.58 -10.45
CA LEU A 402 8.86 2.99 -11.40
C LEU A 402 8.27 3.71 -12.62
N PHE A 403 7.13 3.22 -13.14
CA PHE A 403 6.53 3.76 -14.36
C PHE A 403 5.55 4.92 -14.10
N VAL A 404 4.98 5.05 -12.90
CA VAL A 404 3.96 6.07 -12.60
C VAL A 404 4.34 6.98 -11.43
N GLY A 405 5.33 6.56 -10.63
CA GLY A 405 5.79 7.31 -9.47
C GLY A 405 7.00 8.19 -9.75
N HIS A 406 7.25 9.10 -8.81
CA HIS A 406 8.45 9.96 -8.79
C HIS A 406 9.51 9.47 -7.78
N GLY A 407 9.28 8.31 -7.14
CA GLY A 407 10.15 7.74 -6.10
C GLY A 407 10.00 8.50 -4.77
N GLU A 408 9.35 7.86 -3.79
CA GLU A 408 9.21 8.37 -2.43
C GLU A 408 9.19 7.20 -1.46
N THR A 409 9.87 7.35 -0.32
CA THR A 409 10.06 6.26 0.63
C THR A 409 8.75 5.68 1.18
N ARG A 410 7.69 6.47 1.34
CA ARG A 410 6.38 5.98 1.81
C ARG A 410 5.62 5.13 0.78
N PHE A 411 6.03 5.13 -0.49
CA PHE A 411 5.29 4.40 -1.52
C PHE A 411 5.43 2.87 -1.42
N HIS A 412 6.50 2.37 -0.79
CA HIS A 412 6.67 0.92 -0.57
C HIS A 412 5.95 0.39 0.68
N ILE A 413 5.46 1.26 1.58
CA ILE A 413 4.77 0.86 2.82
C ILE A 413 3.70 -0.21 2.59
N PRO A 414 2.85 -0.15 1.53
CA PRO A 414 1.87 -1.19 1.25
C PRO A 414 2.46 -2.59 0.97
N PHE A 415 3.75 -2.68 0.65
CA PHE A 415 4.42 -3.95 0.37
C PHE A 415 5.12 -4.55 1.60
N MET A 416 5.33 -3.76 2.66
CA MET A 416 6.02 -4.21 3.87
C MET A 416 5.41 -5.45 4.52
N PRO A 417 4.08 -5.63 4.62
CA PRO A 417 3.51 -6.87 5.12
C PRO A 417 3.99 -8.11 4.35
N PHE A 418 4.24 -7.99 3.05
CA PHE A 418 4.67 -9.10 2.19
C PHE A 418 6.17 -9.39 2.36
N PHE A 419 7.01 -8.38 2.57
CA PHE A 419 8.40 -8.56 2.99
C PHE A 419 8.47 -9.24 4.36
N ILE A 420 7.67 -8.82 5.33
CA ILE A 420 7.60 -9.43 6.67
C ILE A 420 7.14 -10.90 6.57
N LEU A 421 6.15 -11.22 5.73
CA LEU A 421 5.73 -12.59 5.49
C LEU A 421 6.90 -13.44 5.00
N MET A 422 7.61 -12.99 3.97
CA MET A 422 8.74 -13.72 3.40
C MET A 422 9.89 -13.86 4.42
N ALA A 423 10.21 -12.84 5.19
CA ALA A 423 11.20 -12.88 6.27
C ALA A 423 10.81 -13.92 7.35
N ALA A 424 9.54 -13.95 7.75
CA ALA A 424 9.04 -14.91 8.73
C ALA A 424 9.11 -16.37 8.22
N VAL A 425 8.93 -16.60 6.92
CA VAL A 425 9.12 -17.93 6.31
C VAL A 425 10.56 -18.39 6.48
N MET A 426 11.53 -17.52 6.21
CA MET A 426 12.95 -17.82 6.39
C MET A 426 13.30 -18.12 7.85
N LEU A 427 12.86 -17.27 8.78
CA LEU A 427 13.15 -17.42 10.20
C LEU A 427 12.50 -18.67 10.81
N SER A 428 11.27 -19.00 10.40
CA SER A 428 10.56 -20.18 10.93
C SER A 428 11.25 -21.51 10.60
N LYS A 429 11.98 -21.58 9.48
CA LYS A 429 12.73 -22.78 9.06
C LYS A 429 14.01 -22.96 9.88
N ARG A 430 14.78 -21.91 10.11
CA ARG A 430 16.01 -21.97 10.89
C ARG A 430 15.75 -22.44 12.31
N CYS A 431 14.66 -21.98 12.93
CA CYS A 431 14.28 -22.44 14.26
C CYS A 431 13.80 -23.92 14.33
N SER A 432 13.44 -24.56 13.21
CA SER A 432 13.11 -26.00 13.18
C SER A 432 14.34 -26.90 12.99
N GLY A 433 15.42 -26.38 12.40
CA GLY A 433 16.71 -27.12 12.25
C GLY A 433 17.46 -27.29 13.58
N PHE A 434 17.37 -26.35 14.49
CA PHE A 434 18.03 -26.43 15.81
C PHE A 434 17.40 -27.48 16.77
N GLY A 435 16.17 -27.92 16.50
CA GLY A 435 15.49 -28.93 17.32
C GLY A 435 15.66 -30.38 16.87
N SER A 436 16.30 -30.63 15.71
CA SER A 436 16.47 -31.97 15.15
C SER A 436 17.88 -32.56 15.38
N GLU A 437 18.85 -31.74 15.78
CA GLU A 437 20.23 -32.22 16.11
C GLU A 437 20.43 -32.62 17.56
N SER A 438 19.40 -32.50 18.40
CA SER A 438 19.46 -32.87 19.82
C SER A 438 18.55 -34.06 20.20
N ARG A 439 18.29 -34.98 19.26
CA ARG A 439 17.64 -36.26 19.57
C ARG A 439 18.39 -37.43 18.99
#